data_504fb66eaa1cf0f31b317fa4d1e3f133
#
_entry.id   504fb66eaa1cf0f31b317fa4d1e3f133
#
_cell.length_a   1.000
_cell.length_b   1.000
_cell.length_c   1.000
_cell.angle_alpha   90.00
_cell.angle_beta   90.00
_cell.angle_gamma   90.00
#
_symmetry.space_group_name_H-M   'P 1'
#
loop_
_entity.id
_entity.type
_entity.pdbx_description
1 polymer ?
#
loop_
_entity_poly.entity_id
_entity_poly.type
_entity_poly.pdbx_seq_one_letter_code
_entity_poly.pdbx_strand_id
1 'polypeptide(L)'
;METLEDLYLAGRNPEYDANAKKLLASRKILAWILKYCVPEFEDSTIEDIRDIYIQGTPEVASVPVMPDKTNARPLPRILGENTEDKTLTEGTVTFDIRFRANTPDGSALGLIINVEAQHSASVSYPLVTRALYYVSRLIYSQHDVDFDKSHYEKIRKVYSIWLCMDPPGDESGITQYRVQENLKYGMIGEEEKHYDLAQAVMVYISSKKRDPGNRLLRLLYELFKSDDNAAGKMKTLENDYQIKLNESEEGMVDIMCNLSVGIAKAGVDKGYLLGRQDGRIEGRQEGVRDGVRLGKAENQREITVRMLENHMPLEIIVRITGQSEDDIKRIAEEESLPC
;
A
#
# COMPACT_ATOMS: atom_id res chain seq x y z
N MET A 1 19.33 -10.08 5.37
CA MET A 1 19.01 -10.95 4.24
C MET A 1 17.52 -11.22 4.36
N GLU A 2 16.69 -10.47 3.63
CA GLU A 2 15.24 -10.74 3.60
C GLU A 2 15.07 -12.14 3.00
N THR A 3 14.36 -12.99 3.70
CA THR A 3 14.06 -14.34 3.23
C THR A 3 12.99 -14.27 2.14
N LEU A 4 12.92 -15.27 1.26
CA LEU A 4 11.81 -15.41 0.30
C LEU A 4 10.43 -15.35 0.99
N GLU A 5 10.36 -15.72 2.27
CA GLU A 5 9.15 -15.60 3.11
C GLU A 5 8.81 -14.13 3.42
N ASP A 6 9.80 -13.26 3.66
CA ASP A 6 9.58 -11.84 3.91
C ASP A 6 9.08 -11.11 2.65
N LEU A 7 9.54 -11.54 1.47
CA LEU A 7 9.03 -11.07 0.17
C LEU A 7 7.59 -11.51 -0.13
N TYR A 8 7.22 -12.74 0.27
CA TYR A 8 5.84 -13.24 0.19
C TYR A 8 4.92 -12.56 1.20
N LEU A 9 5.42 -12.26 2.40
CA LEU A 9 4.69 -11.56 3.48
C LEU A 9 4.40 -10.10 3.14
N ALA A 10 5.21 -9.48 2.28
CA ALA A 10 5.01 -8.09 1.86
C ALA A 10 3.92 -7.91 0.78
N GLY A 11 3.23 -8.98 0.36
CA GLY A 11 2.21 -8.91 -0.70
C GLY A 11 2.77 -8.53 -2.08
N ARG A 12 4.09 -8.59 -2.24
CA ARG A 12 4.78 -8.24 -3.49
C ARG A 12 4.93 -9.48 -4.36
N ASN A 13 3.97 -9.70 -5.26
CA ASN A 13 4.21 -10.56 -6.40
C ASN A 13 4.83 -9.70 -7.52
N PRO A 14 6.13 -9.89 -7.87
CA PRO A 14 6.81 -9.06 -8.88
C PRO A 14 6.11 -9.10 -10.24
N GLU A 15 5.48 -10.20 -10.57
CA GLU A 15 4.76 -10.36 -11.83
C GLU A 15 3.44 -9.56 -11.83
N TYR A 16 2.71 -9.58 -10.71
CA TYR A 16 1.52 -8.73 -10.53
C TYR A 16 1.88 -7.25 -10.65
N ASP A 17 2.91 -6.82 -9.92
CA ASP A 17 3.39 -5.43 -9.92
C ASP A 17 3.83 -4.99 -11.32
N ALA A 18 4.59 -5.83 -12.03
CA ALA A 18 5.03 -5.54 -13.40
C ALA A 18 3.86 -5.41 -14.39
N ASN A 19 2.84 -6.27 -14.30
CA ASN A 19 1.66 -6.19 -15.16
C ASN A 19 0.78 -4.99 -14.80
N ALA A 20 0.60 -4.69 -13.50
CA ALA A 20 -0.11 -3.51 -13.02
C ALA A 20 0.52 -2.22 -13.56
N LYS A 21 1.85 -2.07 -13.47
CA LYS A 21 2.58 -0.91 -14.00
C LYS A 21 2.43 -0.78 -15.52
N LYS A 22 2.55 -1.88 -16.26
CA LYS A 22 2.36 -1.87 -17.72
C LYS A 22 0.93 -1.47 -18.10
N LEU A 23 -0.07 -2.00 -17.40
CA LEU A 23 -1.46 -1.65 -17.63
C LEU A 23 -1.75 -0.18 -17.31
N LEU A 24 -1.22 0.33 -16.19
CA LEU A 24 -1.32 1.74 -15.81
C LEU A 24 -0.62 2.68 -16.81
N ALA A 25 0.45 2.23 -17.48
CA ALA A 25 1.13 2.97 -18.53
C ALA A 25 0.34 3.05 -19.85
N SER A 26 -0.77 2.32 -19.97
CA SER A 26 -1.67 2.48 -21.12
C SER A 26 -2.25 3.89 -21.17
N ARG A 27 -2.13 4.55 -22.33
CA ARG A 27 -2.69 5.90 -22.54
C ARG A 27 -4.16 6.01 -22.18
N LYS A 28 -4.92 4.93 -22.35
CA LYS A 28 -6.34 4.84 -22.04
C LYS A 28 -6.61 5.01 -20.54
N ILE A 29 -5.77 4.39 -19.69
CA ILE A 29 -5.88 4.48 -18.24
C ILE A 29 -5.24 5.77 -17.72
N LEU A 30 -4.08 6.15 -18.27
CA LEU A 30 -3.42 7.40 -17.93
C LEU A 30 -4.31 8.62 -18.18
N ALA A 31 -5.12 8.62 -19.23
CA ALA A 31 -6.05 9.72 -19.50
C ALA A 31 -7.06 9.92 -18.35
N TRP A 32 -7.55 8.83 -17.75
CA TRP A 32 -8.41 8.91 -16.57
C TRP A 32 -7.66 9.43 -15.35
N ILE A 33 -6.43 8.97 -15.13
CA ILE A 33 -5.59 9.47 -14.02
C ILE A 33 -5.35 10.97 -14.18
N LEU A 34 -4.94 11.42 -15.36
CA LEU A 34 -4.71 12.84 -15.64
C LEU A 34 -5.95 13.68 -15.45
N LYS A 35 -7.10 13.27 -15.98
CA LYS A 35 -8.39 13.95 -15.85
C LYS A 35 -8.76 14.28 -14.41
N TYR A 36 -8.47 13.38 -13.48
CA TYR A 36 -8.90 13.50 -12.09
C TYR A 36 -7.80 13.94 -11.12
N CYS A 37 -6.53 13.82 -11.51
CA CYS A 37 -5.39 14.12 -10.65
C CYS A 37 -4.64 15.40 -11.04
N VAL A 38 -4.84 15.91 -12.24
CA VAL A 38 -4.09 17.04 -12.81
C VAL A 38 -5.07 18.14 -13.21
N PRO A 39 -5.13 19.25 -12.47
CA PRO A 39 -6.12 20.31 -12.68
C PRO A 39 -6.15 20.86 -14.11
N GLU A 40 -5.01 20.91 -14.78
CA GLU A 40 -4.90 21.38 -16.16
C GLU A 40 -5.73 20.56 -17.17
N PHE A 41 -6.15 19.34 -16.79
CA PHE A 41 -6.98 18.48 -17.61
C PHE A 41 -8.44 18.36 -17.13
N GLU A 42 -8.83 19.12 -16.09
CA GLU A 42 -10.17 19.01 -15.51
C GLU A 42 -11.29 19.26 -16.53
N ASP A 43 -11.11 20.20 -17.44
CA ASP A 43 -12.08 20.54 -18.50
C ASP A 43 -11.88 19.75 -19.80
N SER A 44 -10.82 18.96 -19.92
CA SER A 44 -10.53 18.17 -21.14
C SER A 44 -11.36 16.88 -21.19
N THR A 45 -11.65 16.40 -22.39
CA THR A 45 -12.25 15.07 -22.57
C THR A 45 -11.20 13.97 -22.35
N ILE A 46 -11.64 12.76 -21.99
CA ILE A 46 -10.73 11.61 -21.87
C ILE A 46 -10.04 11.31 -23.21
N GLU A 47 -10.78 11.44 -24.29
CA GLU A 47 -10.31 11.22 -25.67
C GLU A 47 -9.20 12.21 -26.02
N ASP A 48 -9.39 13.49 -25.76
CA ASP A 48 -8.36 14.51 -26.03
C ASP A 48 -7.09 14.26 -25.20
N ILE A 49 -7.24 13.92 -23.91
CA ILE A 49 -6.09 13.61 -23.05
C ILE A 49 -5.34 12.42 -23.61
N ARG A 50 -6.04 11.35 -23.99
CA ARG A 50 -5.44 10.13 -24.54
C ARG A 50 -4.72 10.36 -25.85
N ASP A 51 -5.33 11.06 -26.78
CA ASP A 51 -4.92 11.11 -28.19
C ASP A 51 -4.07 12.31 -28.53
N ILE A 52 -4.28 13.45 -27.83
CA ILE A 52 -3.63 14.73 -28.15
C ILE A 52 -2.55 15.08 -27.09
N TYR A 53 -2.86 14.99 -25.80
CA TYR A 53 -2.03 15.61 -24.77
C TYR A 53 -0.94 14.68 -24.23
N ILE A 54 -1.15 13.36 -24.15
CA ILE A 54 -0.09 12.42 -23.74
C ILE A 54 0.94 12.28 -24.86
N GLN A 55 2.19 12.66 -24.58
CA GLN A 55 3.28 12.58 -25.55
C GLN A 55 3.96 11.21 -25.53
N GLY A 56 4.26 10.71 -26.74
CA GLY A 56 5.05 9.48 -26.90
C GLY A 56 4.40 8.23 -26.29
N THR A 57 5.21 7.26 -25.99
CA THR A 57 4.80 6.05 -25.26
C THR A 57 5.31 6.16 -23.84
N PRO A 58 4.43 6.06 -22.82
CA PRO A 58 4.86 6.06 -21.42
C PRO A 58 5.84 4.90 -21.18
N GLU A 59 6.96 5.18 -20.52
CA GLU A 59 7.95 4.16 -20.17
C GLU A 59 7.69 3.60 -18.78
N VAL A 60 7.82 2.29 -18.68
CA VAL A 60 7.75 1.53 -17.42
C VAL A 60 9.17 1.20 -16.99
N ALA A 61 9.47 1.28 -15.70
CA ALA A 61 10.77 0.99 -15.12
C ALA A 61 11.34 -0.35 -15.58
N SER A 62 12.36 -0.30 -16.40
CA SER A 62 13.10 -1.47 -16.85
C SER A 62 14.62 -1.22 -17.04
N VAL A 63 15.06 0.04 -16.98
CA VAL A 63 16.47 0.41 -17.22
C VAL A 63 16.94 1.51 -16.27
N PRO A 64 18.08 1.34 -15.57
CA PRO A 64 18.67 2.39 -14.72
C PRO A 64 19.14 3.60 -15.52
N VAL A 65 18.85 4.80 -15.02
CA VAL A 65 19.48 6.04 -15.50
C VAL A 65 20.87 6.18 -14.89
N MET A 66 21.89 6.32 -15.72
CA MET A 66 23.25 6.58 -15.26
C MET A 66 23.37 7.95 -14.59
N PRO A 67 24.13 8.07 -13.47
CA PRO A 67 24.49 9.37 -12.92
C PRO A 67 25.21 10.19 -14.00
N ASP A 68 25.02 11.51 -14.00
CA ASP A 68 25.63 12.48 -14.92
C ASP A 68 25.28 12.36 -16.42
N LYS A 69 24.31 11.54 -16.77
CA LYS A 69 23.70 11.57 -18.10
C LYS A 69 22.26 12.02 -17.95
N THR A 70 22.10 13.33 -17.95
CA THR A 70 20.82 13.97 -18.29
C THR A 70 20.36 13.41 -19.63
N ASN A 71 19.06 13.39 -19.90
CA ASN A 71 18.41 12.87 -21.12
C ASN A 71 18.90 13.55 -22.43
N ALA A 72 20.14 14.01 -22.48
CA ALA A 72 20.77 14.81 -23.54
C ALA A 72 21.19 13.96 -24.73
N ARG A 73 20.33 13.06 -25.26
CA ARG A 73 20.49 12.54 -26.60
C ARG A 73 19.22 12.78 -27.40
N PRO A 74 19.29 13.57 -28.46
CA PRO A 74 18.22 13.62 -29.46
C PRO A 74 18.24 12.31 -30.23
N LEU A 75 17.47 11.31 -29.80
CA LEU A 75 17.09 10.20 -30.66
C LEU A 75 15.78 10.56 -31.35
N PRO A 76 15.72 10.40 -32.67
CA PRO A 76 14.55 10.79 -33.44
C PRO A 76 13.41 9.81 -33.15
N ARG A 77 12.30 10.33 -32.59
CA ARG A 77 10.94 9.84 -32.66
C ARG A 77 10.37 8.86 -31.66
N ILE A 78 11.02 8.54 -30.55
CA ILE A 78 10.32 7.90 -29.41
C ILE A 78 10.80 8.63 -28.14
N LEU A 79 9.98 9.51 -27.61
CA LEU A 79 10.24 10.24 -26.37
C LEU A 79 9.62 9.46 -25.20
N GLY A 80 10.23 8.31 -24.86
CA GLY A 80 10.12 7.78 -23.54
C GLY A 80 11.11 8.50 -22.62
N GLU A 81 10.78 8.68 -21.37
CA GLU A 81 11.67 9.26 -20.37
C GLU A 81 12.20 8.18 -19.45
N ASN A 82 13.51 8.26 -19.14
CA ASN A 82 14.14 7.30 -18.23
C ASN A 82 13.43 7.27 -16.86
N THR A 83 13.15 6.07 -16.36
CA THR A 83 12.43 5.85 -15.11
C THR A 83 13.31 5.85 -13.86
N GLU A 84 14.64 5.84 -14.02
CA GLU A 84 15.58 5.89 -12.90
C GLU A 84 16.35 7.22 -12.90
N ASP A 85 16.49 7.81 -11.72
CA ASP A 85 17.32 8.98 -11.46
C ASP A 85 18.39 8.63 -10.41
N LYS A 86 19.65 8.74 -10.80
CA LYS A 86 20.82 8.41 -9.96
C LYS A 86 21.65 9.64 -9.67
N THR A 87 22.04 9.82 -8.41
CA THR A 87 23.13 10.71 -8.05
C THR A 87 24.32 9.91 -7.51
N LEU A 88 25.52 10.48 -7.61
CA LEU A 88 26.74 9.84 -7.14
C LEU A 88 26.76 9.54 -5.64
N THR A 89 25.96 10.26 -4.85
CA THR A 89 25.96 10.19 -3.38
C THR A 89 24.68 9.61 -2.76
N GLU A 90 23.55 9.60 -3.48
CA GLU A 90 22.22 9.32 -2.90
C GLU A 90 21.59 8.01 -3.42
N GLY A 91 22.25 7.33 -4.36
CA GLY A 91 21.72 6.11 -4.95
C GLY A 91 20.71 6.35 -6.08
N THR A 92 20.02 5.28 -6.47
CA THR A 92 19.06 5.28 -7.58
C THR A 92 17.65 5.56 -7.06
N VAL A 93 16.96 6.52 -7.66
CA VAL A 93 15.51 6.67 -7.54
C VAL A 93 14.87 6.10 -8.79
N THR A 94 13.97 5.15 -8.61
CA THR A 94 13.24 4.51 -9.71
C THR A 94 11.82 5.04 -9.72
N PHE A 95 11.39 5.54 -10.87
CA PHE A 95 10.00 5.93 -11.13
C PHE A 95 9.30 4.78 -11.85
N ASP A 96 8.12 4.39 -11.38
CA ASP A 96 7.41 3.25 -11.96
C ASP A 96 6.95 3.51 -13.39
N ILE A 97 6.40 4.69 -13.64
CA ILE A 97 5.97 5.13 -14.97
C ILE A 97 6.35 6.60 -15.13
N ARG A 98 7.04 6.93 -16.22
CA ARG A 98 7.43 8.31 -16.54
C ARG A 98 7.03 8.68 -17.96
N PHE A 99 6.43 9.84 -18.13
CA PHE A 99 6.02 10.36 -19.43
C PHE A 99 5.81 11.87 -19.36
N ARG A 100 5.61 12.50 -20.54
CA ARG A 100 5.24 13.91 -20.67
C ARG A 100 3.83 14.03 -21.22
N ALA A 101 3.16 15.10 -20.81
CA ALA A 101 1.91 15.52 -21.41
C ALA A 101 1.96 17.04 -21.70
N ASN A 102 1.32 17.46 -22.78
CA ASN A 102 1.11 18.88 -23.07
C ASN A 102 -0.13 19.35 -22.31
N THR A 103 -0.16 20.62 -21.95
CA THR A 103 -1.34 21.24 -21.37
C THR A 103 -2.34 21.65 -22.46
N PRO A 104 -3.65 21.69 -22.15
CA PRO A 104 -4.69 22.06 -23.12
C PRO A 104 -4.62 23.51 -23.61
N ASP A 105 -4.09 24.41 -22.80
CA ASP A 105 -3.95 25.84 -23.14
C ASP A 105 -2.83 26.14 -24.16
N GLY A 106 -2.13 25.10 -24.61
CA GLY A 106 -1.06 25.23 -25.58
C GLY A 106 0.21 25.88 -25.02
N SER A 107 0.29 26.11 -23.71
CA SER A 107 1.53 26.52 -23.08
C SER A 107 2.55 25.39 -23.21
N ALA A 108 3.80 25.75 -23.47
CA ALA A 108 4.89 24.79 -23.68
C ALA A 108 5.33 24.06 -22.39
N LEU A 109 4.44 23.94 -21.41
CA LEU A 109 4.65 23.23 -20.16
C LEU A 109 4.46 21.74 -20.41
N GLY A 110 5.56 21.01 -20.46
CA GLY A 110 5.48 19.53 -20.37
C GLY A 110 5.29 19.11 -18.94
N LEU A 111 4.33 18.26 -18.69
CA LEU A 111 4.15 17.61 -17.40
C LEU A 111 5.03 16.37 -17.33
N ILE A 112 5.85 16.28 -16.30
CA ILE A 112 6.54 15.03 -15.97
C ILE A 112 5.69 14.37 -14.88
N ILE A 113 5.13 13.21 -15.20
CA ILE A 113 4.23 12.50 -14.30
C ILE A 113 4.86 11.18 -13.90
N ASN A 114 4.92 10.96 -12.62
CA ASN A 114 5.29 9.68 -12.05
C ASN A 114 4.04 9.03 -11.47
N VAL A 115 3.74 7.81 -11.89
CA VAL A 115 2.64 7.01 -11.35
C VAL A 115 3.25 5.81 -10.65
N GLU A 116 3.05 5.74 -9.35
CA GLU A 116 3.62 4.68 -8.52
C GLU A 116 2.51 3.85 -7.85
N ALA A 117 2.47 2.55 -8.14
CA ALA A 117 1.55 1.61 -7.52
C ALA A 117 2.16 1.09 -6.21
N GLN A 118 1.63 1.50 -5.06
CA GLN A 118 2.05 1.02 -3.75
C GLN A 118 1.00 0.08 -3.17
N HIS A 119 1.43 -1.14 -2.82
CA HIS A 119 0.56 -2.14 -2.20
C HIS A 119 0.44 -2.01 -0.68
N SER A 120 1.33 -1.28 -0.01
CA SER A 120 1.33 -1.19 1.45
C SER A 120 1.55 0.23 1.94
N ALA A 121 0.65 0.69 2.81
CA ALA A 121 0.84 1.89 3.62
C ALA A 121 1.84 1.68 4.78
N SER A 122 2.32 0.44 4.99
CA SER A 122 3.18 0.05 6.13
C SER A 122 4.67 0.27 5.83
N VAL A 123 5.02 1.45 5.33
CA VAL A 123 6.41 1.91 5.33
C VAL A 123 6.69 2.67 6.61
N SER A 124 7.95 2.66 7.07
CA SER A 124 8.38 3.33 8.31
C SER A 124 8.34 4.87 8.26
N TYR A 125 7.89 5.45 7.16
CA TYR A 125 7.81 6.91 6.92
C TYR A 125 6.52 7.27 6.16
N PRO A 126 6.03 8.53 6.25
CA PRO A 126 4.88 8.98 5.48
C PRO A 126 5.16 8.98 3.98
N LEU A 127 4.31 8.31 3.19
CA LEU A 127 4.47 8.23 1.72
C LEU A 127 4.49 9.62 1.06
N VAL A 128 3.75 10.57 1.59
CA VAL A 128 3.75 11.95 1.08
C VAL A 128 5.14 12.60 1.16
N THR A 129 5.94 12.28 2.17
CA THR A 129 7.32 12.77 2.28
C THR A 129 8.19 12.23 1.14
N ARG A 130 8.03 10.96 0.81
CA ARG A 130 8.70 10.35 -0.34
C ARG A 130 8.21 10.96 -1.66
N ALA A 131 6.90 11.20 -1.80
CA ALA A 131 6.33 11.84 -2.98
C ALA A 131 6.91 13.25 -3.20
N LEU A 132 7.05 14.05 -2.15
CA LEU A 132 7.67 15.38 -2.22
C LEU A 132 9.16 15.30 -2.60
N TYR A 133 9.90 14.31 -2.08
CA TYR A 133 11.27 14.07 -2.50
C TYR A 133 11.34 13.73 -4.00
N TYR A 134 10.44 12.90 -4.51
CA TYR A 134 10.37 12.55 -5.93
C TYR A 134 10.05 13.76 -6.82
N VAL A 135 9.14 14.63 -6.39
CA VAL A 135 8.86 15.91 -7.07
C VAL A 135 10.13 16.76 -7.18
N SER A 136 10.89 16.88 -6.09
CA SER A 136 12.15 17.63 -6.09
C SER A 136 13.16 17.04 -7.07
N ARG A 137 13.23 15.70 -7.15
CA ARG A 137 14.10 15.00 -8.11
C ARG A 137 13.65 15.20 -9.55
N LEU A 138 12.36 15.21 -9.81
CA LEU A 138 11.80 15.49 -11.14
C LEU A 138 12.12 16.93 -11.60
N ILE A 139 12.05 17.91 -10.71
CA ILE A 139 12.47 19.29 -11.03
C ILE A 139 13.96 19.34 -11.32
N TYR A 140 14.79 18.75 -10.44
CA TYR A 140 16.23 18.73 -10.62
C TYR A 140 16.65 18.06 -11.93
N SER A 141 15.99 16.95 -12.31
CA SER A 141 16.29 16.21 -13.53
C SER A 141 16.04 16.98 -14.84
N GLN A 142 15.43 18.15 -14.77
CA GLN A 142 15.24 19.05 -15.92
C GLN A 142 16.47 19.91 -16.22
N HIS A 143 17.40 20.03 -15.26
CA HIS A 143 18.64 20.78 -15.47
C HIS A 143 19.47 20.15 -16.59
N ASP A 144 20.03 20.99 -17.48
CA ASP A 144 20.74 20.60 -18.71
C ASP A 144 19.89 19.82 -19.75
N VAL A 145 18.58 19.68 -19.53
CA VAL A 145 17.62 19.06 -20.46
C VAL A 145 16.59 20.09 -20.92
N ASP A 146 15.79 20.61 -20.01
CA ASP A 146 14.72 21.56 -20.27
C ASP A 146 15.18 22.99 -20.02
N PHE A 147 16.12 23.20 -19.10
CA PHE A 147 16.76 24.48 -18.84
C PHE A 147 18.24 24.34 -18.54
N ASP A 148 19.01 25.39 -18.83
CA ASP A 148 20.45 25.48 -18.57
C ASP A 148 20.80 26.79 -17.85
N LYS A 149 21.92 26.77 -17.12
CA LYS A 149 22.40 27.96 -16.38
C LYS A 149 21.33 28.52 -15.45
N SER A 150 20.92 29.80 -15.68
CA SER A 150 19.94 30.54 -14.86
C SER A 150 18.59 30.73 -15.56
N HIS A 151 18.29 29.94 -16.59
CA HIS A 151 17.00 29.99 -17.27
C HIS A 151 15.90 29.24 -16.52
N TYR A 152 15.67 29.63 -15.26
CA TYR A 152 14.68 28.99 -14.38
C TYR A 152 13.23 29.15 -14.85
N GLU A 153 12.95 30.16 -15.69
CA GLU A 153 11.65 30.37 -16.34
C GLU A 153 11.24 29.22 -17.28
N LYS A 154 12.18 28.35 -17.62
CA LYS A 154 11.93 27.15 -18.46
C LYS A 154 11.64 25.90 -17.65
N ILE A 155 11.69 25.97 -16.31
CA ILE A 155 11.31 24.83 -15.46
C ILE A 155 9.85 24.50 -15.71
N ARG A 156 9.62 23.24 -16.06
CA ARG A 156 8.30 22.71 -16.31
C ARG A 156 7.69 22.19 -15.02
N LYS A 157 6.40 22.40 -14.86
CA LYS A 157 5.62 21.87 -13.75
C LYS A 157 5.69 20.35 -13.75
N VAL A 158 5.81 19.75 -12.56
CA VAL A 158 5.93 18.30 -12.36
C VAL A 158 4.85 17.80 -11.43
N TYR A 159 4.38 16.60 -11.72
CA TYR A 159 3.45 15.85 -10.88
C TYR A 159 4.07 14.51 -10.47
N SER A 160 3.96 14.18 -9.21
CA SER A 160 4.22 12.84 -8.69
C SER A 160 2.91 12.25 -8.18
N ILE A 161 2.34 11.30 -8.93
CA ILE A 161 1.04 10.68 -8.63
C ILE A 161 1.27 9.29 -8.03
N TRP A 162 0.69 9.03 -6.86
CA TRP A 162 0.86 7.82 -6.09
C TRP A 162 -0.45 7.06 -5.97
N LEU A 163 -0.50 5.84 -6.49
CA LEU A 163 -1.64 4.96 -6.33
C LEU A 163 -1.40 4.06 -5.12
N CYS A 164 -2.16 4.27 -4.05
CA CYS A 164 -2.03 3.56 -2.78
C CYS A 164 -3.14 2.52 -2.66
N MET A 165 -2.75 1.23 -2.74
CA MET A 165 -3.70 0.12 -2.76
C MET A 165 -4.21 -0.30 -1.37
N ASP A 166 -3.48 0.06 -0.29
CA ASP A 166 -3.85 -0.23 1.09
C ASP A 166 -3.83 1.08 1.90
N PRO A 167 -4.87 1.92 1.76
CA PRO A 167 -4.91 3.21 2.43
C PRO A 167 -5.13 3.07 3.93
N PRO A 168 -4.61 4.02 4.74
CA PRO A 168 -4.92 4.08 6.16
C PRO A 168 -6.44 4.14 6.39
N GLY A 169 -6.95 3.30 7.30
CA GLY A 169 -8.38 3.23 7.60
C GLY A 169 -9.25 2.59 6.49
N ASP A 170 -8.62 2.11 5.40
CA ASP A 170 -9.29 1.52 4.24
C ASP A 170 -10.38 2.44 3.66
N GLU A 171 -10.02 3.71 3.41
CA GLU A 171 -10.90 4.73 2.82
C GLU A 171 -10.34 5.19 1.46
N SER A 172 -11.22 5.36 0.47
CA SER A 172 -10.85 5.88 -0.84
C SER A 172 -10.79 7.41 -0.84
N GLY A 173 -9.85 7.98 -1.59
CA GLY A 173 -9.74 9.42 -1.73
C GLY A 173 -8.63 9.86 -2.65
N ILE A 174 -8.66 11.14 -3.03
CA ILE A 174 -7.60 11.80 -3.79
C ILE A 174 -7.19 13.04 -3.02
N THR A 175 -5.91 13.15 -2.67
CA THR A 175 -5.35 14.29 -1.95
C THR A 175 -4.20 14.89 -2.73
N GLN A 176 -4.24 16.19 -2.96
CA GLN A 176 -3.21 16.93 -3.66
C GLN A 176 -2.37 17.76 -2.69
N TYR A 177 -1.07 17.75 -2.88
CA TYR A 177 -0.10 18.57 -2.15
C TYR A 177 0.62 19.46 -3.15
N ARG A 178 0.56 20.78 -2.96
CA ARG A 178 1.11 21.77 -3.86
C ARG A 178 1.75 22.95 -3.13
N VAL A 179 2.60 23.69 -3.82
CA VAL A 179 3.11 24.97 -3.33
C VAL A 179 2.02 26.01 -3.50
N GLN A 180 1.79 26.82 -2.47
CA GLN A 180 0.80 27.90 -2.48
C GLN A 180 1.39 29.16 -1.86
N GLU A 181 1.12 30.30 -2.49
CA GLU A 181 1.46 31.60 -1.91
C GLU A 181 0.59 31.88 -0.67
N ASN A 182 1.21 32.38 0.37
CA ASN A 182 0.53 32.90 1.54
C ASN A 182 1.07 34.29 1.89
N LEU A 183 0.34 35.31 1.47
CA LEU A 183 0.69 36.70 1.73
C LEU A 183 0.69 36.99 3.23
N LYS A 184 1.85 37.20 3.81
CA LYS A 184 2.01 37.46 5.24
C LYS A 184 1.89 38.95 5.59
N TYR A 185 2.36 39.83 4.71
CA TYR A 185 2.34 41.29 4.88
C TYR A 185 2.51 42.01 3.53
N GLY A 186 1.85 43.14 3.36
CA GLY A 186 1.95 43.93 2.16
C GLY A 186 1.00 43.51 1.04
N MET A 187 1.30 43.88 -0.20
CA MET A 187 0.46 43.64 -1.39
C MET A 187 1.25 43.07 -2.57
N ILE A 188 2.45 42.56 -2.33
CA ILE A 188 3.30 41.97 -3.38
C ILE A 188 2.98 40.50 -3.46
N GLY A 189 2.52 40.05 -4.62
CA GLY A 189 2.28 38.64 -4.93
C GLY A 189 2.94 38.29 -6.26
N GLU A 190 2.99 36.98 -6.56
CA GLU A 190 3.54 36.43 -7.79
C GLU A 190 2.44 35.66 -8.55
N GLU A 191 2.58 35.51 -9.87
CA GLU A 191 1.65 34.70 -10.66
C GLU A 191 1.81 33.19 -10.28
N GLU A 192 0.70 32.50 -10.10
CA GLU A 192 0.69 31.08 -9.69
C GLU A 192 1.58 30.19 -10.56
N LYS A 193 1.62 30.45 -11.86
CA LYS A 193 2.46 29.70 -12.81
C LYS A 193 3.97 29.75 -12.52
N HIS A 194 4.43 30.74 -11.71
CA HIS A 194 5.84 30.89 -11.37
C HIS A 194 6.26 30.09 -10.13
N TYR A 195 5.33 29.68 -9.27
CA TYR A 195 5.65 28.94 -8.06
C TYR A 195 4.93 27.59 -7.92
N ASP A 196 3.79 27.38 -8.60
CA ASP A 196 3.09 26.10 -8.56
C ASP A 196 3.70 25.10 -9.57
N LEU A 197 5.00 24.83 -9.39
CA LEU A 197 5.79 23.97 -10.27
C LEU A 197 5.94 22.54 -9.77
N ALA A 198 5.46 22.26 -8.55
CA ALA A 198 5.72 21.00 -7.84
C ALA A 198 4.46 20.49 -7.17
N GLN A 199 3.93 19.36 -7.63
CA GLN A 199 2.74 18.78 -7.05
C GLN A 199 2.89 17.26 -6.78
N ALA A 200 2.42 16.82 -5.62
CA ALA A 200 2.26 15.40 -5.30
C ALA A 200 0.78 15.08 -5.12
N VAL A 201 0.32 13.98 -5.73
CA VAL A 201 -1.08 13.53 -5.64
C VAL A 201 -1.12 12.11 -5.10
N MET A 202 -1.83 11.93 -3.99
CA MET A 202 -2.04 10.63 -3.37
C MET A 202 -3.45 10.15 -3.71
N VAL A 203 -3.54 9.02 -4.40
CA VAL A 203 -4.79 8.36 -4.79
C VAL A 203 -4.93 7.10 -3.95
N TYR A 204 -5.88 7.08 -3.05
CA TYR A 204 -6.13 5.99 -2.12
C TYR A 204 -7.29 5.12 -2.63
N ILE A 205 -7.04 3.81 -2.73
CA ILE A 205 -8.00 2.84 -3.28
C ILE A 205 -8.34 1.83 -2.19
N SER A 206 -9.52 1.99 -1.58
CA SER A 206 -10.04 1.09 -0.55
C SER A 206 -10.32 -0.31 -1.10
N SER A 207 -10.19 -1.33 -0.25
CA SER A 207 -10.62 -2.71 -0.53
C SER A 207 -12.13 -2.91 -0.40
N LYS A 208 -12.83 -1.98 0.28
CA LYS A 208 -14.28 -2.05 0.47
C LYS A 208 -15.02 -1.71 -0.82
N LYS A 209 -15.96 -2.57 -1.21
CA LYS A 209 -16.90 -2.29 -2.31
C LYS A 209 -17.86 -1.18 -1.92
N ARG A 210 -17.36 0.04 -1.79
CA ARG A 210 -18.11 1.27 -1.57
C ARG A 210 -18.04 2.09 -2.84
N ASP A 211 -19.17 2.65 -3.29
CA ASP A 211 -19.10 3.64 -4.37
C ASP A 211 -18.43 4.92 -3.84
N PRO A 212 -17.21 5.22 -4.25
CA PRO A 212 -16.50 6.42 -3.77
C PRO A 212 -17.05 7.72 -4.35
N GLY A 213 -18.10 7.69 -5.20
CA GLY A 213 -18.65 8.85 -5.88
C GLY A 213 -17.73 9.47 -6.95
N ASN A 214 -16.55 8.91 -7.17
CA ASN A 214 -15.54 9.38 -8.13
C ASN A 214 -15.24 8.31 -9.17
N ARG A 215 -15.35 8.66 -10.47
CA ARG A 215 -15.20 7.69 -11.58
C ARG A 215 -13.79 7.10 -11.70
N LEU A 216 -12.74 7.86 -11.40
CA LEU A 216 -11.38 7.32 -11.39
C LEU A 216 -11.20 6.28 -10.28
N LEU A 217 -11.66 6.58 -9.07
CA LEU A 217 -11.54 5.65 -7.94
C LEU A 217 -12.32 4.36 -8.19
N ARG A 218 -13.49 4.45 -8.83
CA ARG A 218 -14.25 3.26 -9.27
C ARG A 218 -13.52 2.46 -10.34
N LEU A 219 -12.91 3.12 -11.33
CA LEU A 219 -12.11 2.48 -12.36
C LEU A 219 -10.91 1.73 -11.75
N LEU A 220 -10.18 2.37 -10.84
CA LEU A 220 -9.01 1.77 -10.19
C LEU A 220 -9.42 0.63 -9.23
N TYR A 221 -10.56 0.78 -8.52
CA TYR A 221 -11.11 -0.33 -7.74
C TYR A 221 -11.42 -1.54 -8.65
N GLU A 222 -12.10 -1.32 -9.77
CA GLU A 222 -12.43 -2.39 -10.71
C GLU A 222 -11.18 -3.11 -11.23
N LEU A 223 -10.16 -2.35 -11.60
CA LEU A 223 -8.91 -2.92 -12.10
C LEU A 223 -8.15 -3.75 -11.06
N PHE A 224 -8.06 -3.25 -9.81
CA PHE A 224 -7.08 -3.75 -8.84
C PHE A 224 -7.68 -4.42 -7.60
N LYS A 225 -8.95 -4.17 -7.26
CA LYS A 225 -9.58 -4.62 -6.01
C LYS A 225 -10.85 -5.44 -6.20
N SER A 226 -11.52 -5.32 -7.35
CA SER A 226 -12.74 -6.09 -7.66
C SER A 226 -12.43 -7.59 -7.71
N ASP A 227 -13.34 -8.38 -7.18
CA ASP A 227 -13.30 -9.86 -7.24
C ASP A 227 -13.79 -10.41 -8.58
N ASP A 228 -14.15 -9.54 -9.52
CA ASP A 228 -14.58 -9.94 -10.85
C ASP A 228 -13.44 -10.63 -11.61
N ASN A 229 -13.81 -11.63 -12.40
CA ASN A 229 -12.85 -12.27 -13.28
C ASN A 229 -12.44 -11.33 -14.44
N ALA A 230 -11.39 -11.70 -15.18
CA ALA A 230 -10.87 -10.88 -16.27
C ALA A 230 -11.93 -10.48 -17.30
N ALA A 231 -12.81 -11.39 -17.70
CA ALA A 231 -13.88 -11.10 -18.65
C ALA A 231 -14.91 -10.09 -18.10
N GLY A 232 -15.25 -10.19 -16.81
CA GLY A 232 -16.12 -9.22 -16.14
C GLY A 232 -15.49 -7.84 -16.08
N LYS A 233 -14.21 -7.76 -15.69
CA LYS A 233 -13.45 -6.48 -15.65
C LYS A 233 -13.37 -5.86 -17.04
N MET A 234 -12.99 -6.63 -18.08
CA MET A 234 -12.94 -6.11 -19.45
C MET A 234 -14.28 -5.58 -19.95
N LYS A 235 -15.37 -6.27 -19.64
CA LYS A 235 -16.73 -5.80 -19.97
C LYS A 235 -17.08 -4.49 -19.27
N THR A 236 -16.75 -4.35 -17.99
CA THR A 236 -16.97 -3.10 -17.24
C THR A 236 -16.11 -1.96 -17.80
N LEU A 237 -14.84 -2.23 -18.13
CA LEU A 237 -13.96 -1.25 -18.77
C LEU A 237 -14.51 -0.75 -20.10
N GLU A 238 -15.01 -1.64 -20.95
CA GLU A 238 -15.57 -1.28 -22.25
C GLU A 238 -16.90 -0.51 -22.12
N ASN A 239 -17.82 -0.99 -21.29
CA ASN A 239 -19.17 -0.43 -21.20
C ASN A 239 -19.22 0.90 -20.44
N ASP A 240 -18.54 0.99 -19.30
CA ASP A 240 -18.68 2.11 -18.38
C ASP A 240 -17.60 3.18 -18.59
N TYR A 241 -16.45 2.78 -19.13
CA TYR A 241 -15.29 3.66 -19.31
C TYR A 241 -14.85 3.83 -20.76
N GLN A 242 -15.46 3.10 -21.70
CA GLN A 242 -15.08 3.10 -23.13
C GLN A 242 -13.61 2.73 -23.35
N ILE A 243 -13.06 1.91 -22.44
CA ILE A 243 -11.70 1.39 -22.52
C ILE A 243 -11.74 0.02 -23.17
N LYS A 244 -11.41 -0.03 -24.46
CA LYS A 244 -11.22 -1.28 -25.19
C LYS A 244 -9.75 -1.67 -25.11
N LEU A 245 -9.45 -2.75 -24.43
CA LEU A 245 -8.10 -3.29 -24.29
C LEU A 245 -7.67 -3.99 -25.59
N ASN A 246 -6.36 -4.02 -25.84
CA ASN A 246 -5.78 -4.86 -26.88
C ASN A 246 -5.37 -6.23 -26.29
N GLU A 247 -5.02 -7.21 -27.13
CA GLU A 247 -4.68 -8.57 -26.68
C GLU A 247 -3.59 -8.61 -25.59
N SER A 248 -2.59 -7.73 -25.67
CA SER A 248 -1.53 -7.65 -24.65
C SER A 248 -2.06 -7.11 -23.33
N GLU A 249 -2.89 -6.06 -23.36
CA GLU A 249 -3.52 -5.47 -22.17
C GLU A 249 -4.53 -6.46 -21.54
N GLU A 250 -5.29 -7.18 -22.35
CA GLU A 250 -6.19 -8.25 -21.89
C GLU A 250 -5.41 -9.37 -21.18
N GLY A 251 -4.29 -9.80 -21.76
CA GLY A 251 -3.40 -10.76 -21.13
C GLY A 251 -2.84 -10.29 -19.80
N MET A 252 -2.52 -9.00 -19.63
CA MET A 252 -2.10 -8.44 -18.34
C MET A 252 -3.21 -8.51 -17.30
N VAL A 253 -4.45 -8.17 -17.67
CA VAL A 253 -5.60 -8.27 -16.77
C VAL A 253 -5.86 -9.70 -16.32
N ASP A 254 -5.78 -10.65 -17.28
CA ASP A 254 -5.96 -12.08 -16.99
C ASP A 254 -4.89 -12.61 -16.02
N ILE A 255 -3.61 -12.31 -16.27
CA ILE A 255 -2.52 -12.67 -15.38
C ILE A 255 -2.73 -12.07 -13.98
N MET A 256 -3.09 -10.79 -13.87
CA MET A 256 -3.34 -10.14 -12.59
C MET A 256 -4.50 -10.77 -11.84
N CYS A 257 -5.61 -11.12 -12.50
CA CYS A 257 -6.73 -11.82 -11.88
C CYS A 257 -6.31 -13.19 -11.34
N ASN A 258 -5.58 -13.97 -12.14
CA ASN A 258 -5.11 -15.31 -11.75
C ASN A 258 -4.13 -15.24 -10.55
N LEU A 259 -3.22 -14.27 -10.55
CA LEU A 259 -2.26 -14.05 -9.47
C LEU A 259 -2.96 -13.57 -8.18
N SER A 260 -3.96 -12.69 -8.29
CA SER A 260 -4.70 -12.21 -7.11
C SER A 260 -5.46 -13.34 -6.42
N VAL A 261 -6.09 -14.24 -7.18
CA VAL A 261 -6.72 -15.46 -6.64
C VAL A 261 -5.71 -16.37 -5.95
N GLY A 262 -4.53 -16.57 -6.57
CA GLY A 262 -3.44 -17.35 -5.98
C GLY A 262 -2.94 -16.76 -4.66
N ILE A 263 -2.74 -15.45 -4.60
CA ILE A 263 -2.30 -14.73 -3.39
C ILE A 263 -3.35 -14.83 -2.29
N ALA A 264 -4.64 -14.62 -2.60
CA ALA A 264 -5.73 -14.74 -1.65
C ALA A 264 -5.80 -16.15 -1.05
N LYS A 265 -5.69 -17.20 -1.89
CA LYS A 265 -5.68 -18.59 -1.44
C LYS A 265 -4.49 -18.88 -0.52
N ALA A 266 -3.28 -18.46 -0.91
CA ALA A 266 -2.07 -18.64 -0.09
C ALA A 266 -2.20 -17.90 1.26
N GLY A 267 -2.82 -16.72 1.29
CA GLY A 267 -3.12 -15.97 2.51
C GLY A 267 -4.07 -16.72 3.44
N VAL A 268 -5.14 -17.30 2.90
CA VAL A 268 -6.10 -18.13 3.67
C VAL A 268 -5.42 -19.38 4.23
N ASP A 269 -4.66 -20.09 3.40
CA ASP A 269 -3.94 -21.31 3.81
C ASP A 269 -2.94 -21.00 4.94
N LYS A 270 -2.21 -19.90 4.83
CA LYS A 270 -1.29 -19.44 5.87
C LYS A 270 -2.01 -19.00 7.14
N GLY A 271 -3.09 -18.24 7.04
CA GLY A 271 -3.92 -17.84 8.18
C GLY A 271 -4.46 -19.07 8.93
N TYR A 272 -4.89 -20.09 8.21
CA TYR A 272 -5.32 -21.35 8.79
C TYR A 272 -4.19 -22.08 9.54
N LEU A 273 -2.98 -22.14 8.93
CA LEU A 273 -1.82 -22.78 9.57
C LEU A 273 -1.39 -22.04 10.83
N LEU A 274 -1.31 -20.71 10.79
CA LEU A 274 -0.96 -19.88 11.96
C LEU A 274 -2.00 -20.01 13.06
N GLY A 275 -3.28 -19.85 12.74
CA GLY A 275 -4.36 -20.00 13.72
C GLY A 275 -4.38 -21.40 14.39
N ARG A 276 -4.07 -22.45 13.62
CA ARG A 276 -3.94 -23.81 14.16
C ARG A 276 -2.72 -23.95 15.08
N GLN A 277 -1.61 -23.30 14.74
CA GLN A 277 -0.39 -23.30 15.58
C GLN A 277 -0.62 -22.54 16.88
N ASP A 278 -1.19 -21.35 16.81
CA ASP A 278 -1.48 -20.51 17.98
C ASP A 278 -2.49 -21.20 18.91
N GLY A 279 -3.59 -21.72 18.37
CA GLY A 279 -4.57 -22.48 19.16
C GLY A 279 -3.98 -23.71 19.84
N ARG A 280 -2.98 -24.38 19.20
CA ARG A 280 -2.27 -25.52 19.83
C ARG A 280 -1.35 -25.04 20.95
N ILE A 281 -0.71 -23.90 20.82
CA ILE A 281 0.16 -23.32 21.86
C ILE A 281 -0.69 -22.86 23.04
N GLU A 282 -1.76 -22.11 22.78
CA GLU A 282 -2.69 -21.65 23.81
C GLU A 282 -3.33 -22.79 24.57
N GLY A 283 -3.90 -23.77 23.85
CA GLY A 283 -4.51 -24.96 24.47
C GLY A 283 -3.52 -25.77 25.29
N ARG A 284 -2.24 -25.87 24.86
CA ARG A 284 -1.21 -26.52 25.66
C ARG A 284 -0.89 -25.75 26.95
N GLN A 285 -0.79 -24.42 26.87
CA GLN A 285 -0.52 -23.57 28.03
C GLN A 285 -1.68 -23.61 29.03
N GLU A 286 -2.92 -23.59 28.53
CA GLU A 286 -4.12 -23.67 29.35
C GLU A 286 -4.20 -25.06 30.01
N GLY A 287 -3.99 -26.15 29.25
CA GLY A 287 -3.96 -27.50 29.79
C GLY A 287 -2.88 -27.74 30.86
N VAL A 288 -1.68 -27.16 30.69
CA VAL A 288 -0.63 -27.20 31.71
C VAL A 288 -1.04 -26.40 32.97
N ARG A 289 -1.63 -25.22 32.80
CA ARG A 289 -2.10 -24.39 33.91
C ARG A 289 -3.18 -25.12 34.73
N ASP A 290 -4.16 -25.66 34.03
CA ASP A 290 -5.25 -26.40 34.66
C ASP A 290 -4.77 -27.70 35.31
N GLY A 291 -3.89 -28.46 34.65
CA GLY A 291 -3.27 -29.64 35.22
C GLY A 291 -2.50 -29.36 36.50
N VAL A 292 -1.71 -28.27 36.54
CA VAL A 292 -0.99 -27.84 37.76
C VAL A 292 -1.96 -27.41 38.87
N ARG A 293 -3.05 -26.69 38.52
CA ARG A 293 -4.06 -26.26 39.48
C ARG A 293 -4.81 -27.50 40.11
N LEU A 294 -5.26 -28.40 39.24
CA LEU A 294 -5.95 -29.61 39.70
C LEU A 294 -5.04 -30.52 40.53
N GLY A 295 -3.81 -30.77 40.05
CA GLY A 295 -2.85 -31.59 40.77
C GLY A 295 -2.48 -31.03 42.15
N LYS A 296 -2.36 -29.68 42.26
CA LYS A 296 -2.16 -29.03 43.58
C LYS A 296 -3.36 -29.22 44.51
N ALA A 297 -4.59 -29.05 44.00
CA ALA A 297 -5.80 -29.21 44.78
C ALA A 297 -5.96 -30.67 45.25
N GLU A 298 -5.69 -31.64 44.39
CA GLU A 298 -5.75 -33.08 44.69
C GLU A 298 -4.69 -33.46 45.72
N ASN A 299 -3.45 -33.06 45.56
CA ASN A 299 -2.39 -33.30 46.54
C ASN A 299 -2.69 -32.65 47.90
N GLN A 300 -3.24 -31.43 47.90
CA GLN A 300 -3.64 -30.77 49.12
C GLN A 300 -4.78 -31.48 49.86
N ARG A 301 -5.78 -32.02 49.10
CA ARG A 301 -6.83 -32.89 49.61
C ARG A 301 -6.26 -34.17 50.23
N GLU A 302 -5.36 -34.85 49.54
CA GLU A 302 -4.72 -36.09 50.00
C GLU A 302 -3.95 -35.86 51.30
N ILE A 303 -3.19 -34.78 51.41
CA ILE A 303 -2.48 -34.41 52.62
C ILE A 303 -3.47 -34.18 53.76
N THR A 304 -4.57 -33.45 53.51
CA THR A 304 -5.61 -33.19 54.52
C THR A 304 -6.26 -34.47 55.00
N VAL A 305 -6.62 -35.39 54.13
CA VAL A 305 -7.19 -36.71 54.48
C VAL A 305 -6.22 -37.48 55.37
N ARG A 306 -4.95 -37.59 54.99
CA ARG A 306 -3.93 -38.29 55.78
C ARG A 306 -3.74 -37.69 57.18
N MET A 307 -3.85 -36.37 57.32
CA MET A 307 -3.77 -35.67 58.62
C MET A 307 -5.00 -35.97 59.48
N LEU A 308 -6.19 -36.03 58.89
CA LEU A 308 -7.43 -36.41 59.58
C LEU A 308 -7.39 -37.86 60.05
N GLU A 309 -6.94 -38.79 59.18
CA GLU A 309 -6.74 -40.22 59.53
C GLU A 309 -5.80 -40.41 60.70
N ASN A 310 -4.78 -39.56 60.87
CA ASN A 310 -3.84 -39.58 61.98
C ASN A 310 -4.32 -38.78 63.18
N HIS A 311 -5.61 -38.37 63.21
CA HIS A 311 -6.22 -37.62 64.30
C HIS A 311 -5.50 -36.34 64.71
N MET A 312 -4.94 -35.61 63.72
CA MET A 312 -4.28 -34.35 64.00
C MET A 312 -5.31 -33.25 64.34
N PRO A 313 -5.02 -32.38 65.31
CA PRO A 313 -5.91 -31.26 65.68
C PRO A 313 -6.19 -30.35 64.46
N LEU A 314 -7.46 -29.94 64.28
CA LEU A 314 -7.94 -29.11 63.19
C LEU A 314 -7.10 -27.84 62.98
N GLU A 315 -6.73 -27.17 64.07
CA GLU A 315 -5.88 -25.95 64.05
C GLU A 315 -4.50 -26.20 63.40
N ILE A 316 -3.96 -27.41 63.57
CA ILE A 316 -2.67 -27.78 62.98
C ILE A 316 -2.85 -28.07 61.50
N ILE A 317 -3.95 -28.72 61.10
CA ILE A 317 -4.28 -29.01 59.68
C ILE A 317 -4.45 -27.71 58.94
N VAL A 318 -5.23 -26.74 59.46
CA VAL A 318 -5.39 -25.38 58.90
C VAL A 318 -4.04 -24.71 58.67
N ARG A 319 -3.17 -24.72 59.70
CA ARG A 319 -1.87 -24.07 59.65
C ARG A 319 -0.92 -24.69 58.62
N ILE A 320 -0.97 -25.99 58.41
CA ILE A 320 -0.07 -26.69 57.49
C ILE A 320 -0.60 -26.64 56.04
N THR A 321 -1.91 -26.84 55.87
CA THR A 321 -2.51 -26.91 54.52
C THR A 321 -2.91 -25.53 54.00
N GLY A 322 -3.13 -24.53 54.87
CA GLY A 322 -3.65 -23.20 54.51
C GLY A 322 -5.12 -23.23 54.06
N GLN A 323 -5.82 -24.36 54.24
CA GLN A 323 -7.25 -24.49 53.93
C GLN A 323 -8.09 -23.87 55.05
N SER A 324 -9.33 -23.47 54.72
CA SER A 324 -10.27 -23.02 55.75
C SER A 324 -10.75 -24.19 56.59
N GLU A 325 -11.18 -23.92 57.85
CA GLU A 325 -11.79 -24.96 58.71
C GLU A 325 -12.99 -25.61 58.04
N ASP A 326 -13.81 -24.83 57.34
CA ASP A 326 -15.00 -25.32 56.65
C ASP A 326 -14.66 -26.29 55.49
N ASP A 327 -13.59 -25.98 54.74
CA ASP A 327 -13.11 -26.90 53.70
C ASP A 327 -12.58 -28.20 54.28
N ILE A 328 -11.85 -28.15 55.39
CA ILE A 328 -11.34 -29.34 56.07
C ILE A 328 -12.50 -30.20 56.62
N LYS A 329 -13.50 -29.56 57.27
CA LYS A 329 -14.70 -30.25 57.74
C LYS A 329 -15.48 -30.91 56.63
N ARG A 330 -15.63 -30.23 55.48
CA ARG A 330 -16.28 -30.84 54.30
C ARG A 330 -15.53 -32.02 53.81
N ILE A 331 -14.19 -32.00 53.75
CA ILE A 331 -13.36 -33.13 53.32
C ILE A 331 -13.52 -34.29 54.32
N ALA A 332 -13.55 -34.00 55.67
CA ALA A 332 -13.77 -34.99 56.69
C ALA A 332 -15.14 -35.69 56.53
N GLU A 333 -16.19 -34.94 56.27
CA GLU A 333 -17.53 -35.46 56.00
C GLU A 333 -17.57 -36.35 54.75
N GLU A 334 -16.99 -35.84 53.66
CA GLU A 334 -16.93 -36.62 52.39
C GLU A 334 -16.19 -37.94 52.54
N GLU A 335 -15.14 -38.02 53.31
CA GLU A 335 -14.31 -39.20 53.57
C GLU A 335 -14.76 -40.00 54.79
N SER A 336 -15.82 -39.58 55.49
CA SER A 336 -16.35 -40.22 56.75
C SER A 336 -15.31 -40.33 57.85
N LEU A 337 -14.45 -39.30 57.95
CA LEU A 337 -13.39 -39.21 58.96
C LEU A 337 -13.78 -38.31 60.16
N PRO A 338 -13.31 -38.61 61.36
CA PRO A 338 -13.52 -37.69 62.51
C PRO A 338 -12.73 -36.40 62.32
N CYS A 339 -13.36 -35.29 62.61
CA CYS A 339 -12.74 -33.94 62.50
C CYS A 339 -12.63 -33.33 63.91
#